data_acd1ff2154bf57fc54f36f3ff05c8f04
#
_entry.id   acd1ff2154bf57fc54f36f3ff05c8f04
#
_cell.length_a   1.000
_cell.length_b   1.000
_cell.length_c   1.000
_cell.angle_alpha   90.00
_cell.angle_beta   90.00
_cell.angle_gamma   90.00
#
_symmetry.space_group_name_H-M   'P 1'
#
loop_
_entity.id
_entity.type
_entity.pdbx_description
1 polymer ?
#
loop_
_entity_poly.entity_id
_entity_poly.type
_entity_poly.pdbx_seq_one_letter_code
_entity_poly.pdbx_strand_id
1 'polypeptide(L)'
;MMAGLGIIRKNNFFYTKKGSFVELVGYVIDQKAWCHHVPDIRPCAESCHLCQTHCPSGALKGPFTMSPLECISFITTFAKGELTPGLNDKNCSTWICGCDSCQDACPYNRQHDWNQGDAYPGLEELAPQLQPEKLLAQSDTFIQEKVIPYTDYHIAADEAKTLKRCAARSLDNQM
;
A
#
# COMPACT_ATOMS: atom_id res chain seq x y z
N MET A 1 -12.28 -14.73 -3.37
CA MET A 1 -13.02 -15.18 -4.58
C MET A 1 -14.26 -15.95 -4.25
N MET A 2 -14.24 -16.93 -3.34
CA MET A 2 -15.44 -17.71 -2.96
C MET A 2 -16.61 -16.86 -2.41
N ALA A 3 -16.31 -15.71 -1.76
CA ALA A 3 -17.34 -14.79 -1.29
C ALA A 3 -17.98 -13.91 -2.40
N GLY A 4 -17.55 -14.03 -3.64
CA GLY A 4 -18.11 -13.28 -4.76
C GLY A 4 -17.86 -11.77 -4.75
N LEU A 5 -16.87 -11.28 -3.98
CA LEU A 5 -16.60 -9.86 -3.86
C LEU A 5 -15.71 -9.30 -4.97
N GLY A 6 -14.88 -10.15 -5.57
CA GLY A 6 -13.92 -9.70 -6.57
C GLY A 6 -12.98 -10.80 -7.06
N ILE A 7 -11.90 -10.38 -7.71
CA ILE A 7 -10.85 -11.25 -8.25
C ILE A 7 -9.46 -10.78 -7.82
N ILE A 8 -8.49 -11.69 -7.79
CA ILE A 8 -7.08 -11.34 -7.66
C ILE A 8 -6.50 -11.11 -9.06
N ARG A 9 -5.72 -10.03 -9.22
CA ARG A 9 -5.04 -9.70 -10.47
C ARG A 9 -3.54 -10.01 -10.41
N LYS A 10 -2.83 -9.82 -11.52
CA LYS A 10 -1.40 -10.19 -11.69
C LYS A 10 -0.45 -9.55 -10.66
N ASN A 11 -0.84 -8.45 -10.02
CA ASN A 11 -0.08 -7.80 -8.95
C ASN A 11 -0.39 -8.33 -7.55
N ASN A 12 -1.13 -9.42 -7.43
CA ASN A 12 -1.59 -10.06 -6.19
C ASN A 12 -2.58 -9.24 -5.35
N PHE A 13 -3.01 -8.07 -5.81
CA PHE A 13 -4.08 -7.32 -5.15
C PHE A 13 -5.46 -7.85 -5.53
N PHE A 14 -6.37 -7.72 -4.57
CA PHE A 14 -7.79 -8.02 -4.77
C PHE A 14 -8.48 -6.83 -5.42
N TYR A 15 -9.29 -7.10 -6.43
CA TYR A 15 -10.02 -6.10 -7.19
C TYR A 15 -11.52 -6.35 -7.11
N THR A 16 -12.24 -5.34 -6.69
CA THR A 16 -13.70 -5.24 -6.80
C THR A 16 -14.11 -4.57 -8.11
N LYS A 17 -15.41 -4.38 -8.34
CA LYS A 17 -15.90 -3.54 -9.44
C LYS A 17 -15.42 -2.08 -9.34
N LYS A 18 -15.05 -1.62 -8.14
CA LYS A 18 -14.53 -0.26 -7.88
C LYS A 18 -13.01 -0.18 -7.95
N GLY A 19 -12.29 -1.27 -8.22
CA GLY A 19 -10.82 -1.30 -8.24
C GLY A 19 -10.21 -1.98 -7.02
N SER A 20 -8.93 -1.72 -6.74
CA SER A 20 -8.17 -2.39 -5.68
C SER A 20 -7.89 -1.56 -4.44
N PHE A 21 -8.15 -0.26 -4.45
CA PHE A 21 -8.03 0.58 -3.25
C PHE A 21 -9.23 0.36 -2.33
N VAL A 22 -9.30 -0.83 -1.77
CA VAL A 22 -10.40 -1.29 -0.91
C VAL A 22 -9.82 -2.11 0.23
N GLU A 23 -10.40 -1.98 1.40
CA GLU A 23 -10.11 -2.84 2.52
C GLU A 23 -11.11 -4.01 2.56
N LEU A 24 -10.62 -5.21 2.89
CA LEU A 24 -11.43 -6.40 3.04
C LEU A 24 -11.67 -6.66 4.51
N VAL A 25 -12.92 -6.56 4.94
CA VAL A 25 -13.32 -6.82 6.32
C VAL A 25 -14.15 -8.10 6.39
N GLY A 26 -13.89 -8.94 7.38
CA GLY A 26 -14.62 -10.17 7.65
C GLY A 26 -15.37 -10.11 8.97
N TYR A 27 -16.60 -10.59 8.98
CA TYR A 27 -17.41 -10.73 10.20
C TYR A 27 -17.85 -12.18 10.40
N VAL A 28 -17.80 -12.63 11.64
CA VAL A 28 -18.42 -13.89 12.05
C VAL A 28 -19.81 -13.57 12.54
N ILE A 29 -20.82 -14.22 11.96
CA ILE A 29 -22.22 -14.05 12.32
C ILE A 29 -22.85 -15.40 12.65
N ASP A 30 -23.88 -15.41 13.47
CA ASP A 30 -24.64 -16.60 13.87
C ASP A 30 -25.80 -16.93 12.92
N GLN A 31 -25.84 -16.29 11.74
CA GLN A 31 -26.85 -16.47 10.72
C GLN A 31 -26.28 -17.16 9.49
N LYS A 32 -27.13 -17.90 8.78
CA LYS A 32 -26.75 -18.51 7.50
C LYS A 32 -26.50 -17.42 6.46
N ALA A 33 -25.25 -17.32 6.03
CA ALA A 33 -24.85 -16.43 4.93
C ALA A 33 -25.00 -17.14 3.57
N TRP A 34 -25.41 -16.39 2.57
CA TRP A 34 -25.52 -16.87 1.20
C TRP A 34 -24.40 -16.23 0.37
N CYS A 35 -23.63 -17.05 -0.34
CA CYS A 35 -22.69 -16.53 -1.32
C CYS A 35 -23.46 -15.94 -2.51
N HIS A 36 -23.28 -14.68 -2.76
CA HIS A 36 -23.80 -14.03 -3.96
C HIS A 36 -22.88 -14.27 -5.16
N HIS A 37 -23.43 -14.00 -6.32
CA HIS A 37 -22.75 -14.20 -7.60
C HIS A 37 -21.40 -13.49 -7.65
N VAL A 38 -20.37 -14.19 -8.18
CA VAL A 38 -19.06 -13.60 -8.45
C VAL A 38 -19.24 -12.41 -9.41
N PRO A 39 -18.79 -11.20 -9.08
CA PRO A 39 -18.95 -10.06 -9.95
C PRO A 39 -18.26 -10.31 -11.29
N ASP A 40 -18.89 -9.88 -12.38
CA ASP A 40 -18.29 -9.89 -13.71
C ASP A 40 -17.19 -8.80 -13.77
N ILE A 41 -16.00 -9.20 -13.32
CA ILE A 41 -14.79 -8.34 -13.36
C ILE A 41 -13.85 -8.96 -14.38
N ARG A 42 -13.59 -8.20 -15.44
CA ARG A 42 -12.67 -8.63 -16.50
C ARG A 42 -11.27 -8.90 -15.92
N PRO A 43 -10.68 -10.09 -16.13
CA PRO A 43 -9.31 -10.38 -15.72
C PRO A 43 -8.29 -9.50 -16.48
N CYS A 44 -7.02 -9.56 -16.07
CA CYS A 44 -5.96 -8.91 -16.82
C CYS A 44 -5.86 -9.48 -18.24
N ALA A 45 -5.63 -8.61 -19.22
CA ALA A 45 -5.23 -9.08 -20.56
C ALA A 45 -3.93 -9.91 -20.43
N GLU A 46 -3.80 -10.93 -21.27
CA GLU A 46 -2.65 -11.83 -21.22
C GLU A 46 -1.32 -11.08 -21.41
N SER A 47 -1.29 -10.13 -22.34
CA SER A 47 -0.13 -9.29 -22.64
C SER A 47 0.12 -8.15 -21.63
N CYS A 48 -0.80 -7.90 -20.67
CA CYS A 48 -0.64 -6.81 -19.72
C CYS A 48 0.34 -7.19 -18.59
N HIS A 49 1.39 -6.37 -18.41
CA HIS A 49 2.39 -6.50 -17.34
C HIS A 49 2.80 -5.14 -16.74
N LEU A 50 1.94 -4.14 -16.86
CA LEU A 50 2.23 -2.78 -16.37
C LEU A 50 2.57 -2.71 -14.88
N CYS A 51 1.89 -3.46 -14.04
CA CYS A 51 2.20 -3.51 -12.61
C CYS A 51 3.62 -4.03 -12.32
N GLN A 52 4.11 -4.97 -13.14
CA GLN A 52 5.46 -5.52 -13.00
C GLN A 52 6.53 -4.52 -13.45
N THR A 53 6.31 -3.85 -14.59
CA THR A 53 7.25 -2.86 -15.14
C THR A 53 7.32 -1.58 -14.30
N HIS A 54 6.25 -1.25 -13.56
CA HIS A 54 6.20 -0.09 -12.65
C HIS A 54 6.54 -0.43 -11.20
N CYS A 55 6.89 -1.68 -10.88
CA CYS A 55 7.34 -2.04 -9.55
C CYS A 55 8.77 -1.50 -9.32
N PRO A 56 8.99 -0.50 -8.45
CA PRO A 56 10.29 0.17 -8.35
C PRO A 56 11.41 -0.75 -7.87
N SER A 57 11.06 -1.72 -7.01
CA SER A 57 12.00 -2.70 -6.46
C SER A 57 12.09 -3.99 -7.28
N GLY A 58 11.23 -4.16 -8.30
CA GLY A 58 11.15 -5.41 -9.05
C GLY A 58 10.61 -6.59 -8.26
N ALA A 59 9.90 -6.34 -7.15
CA ALA A 59 9.33 -7.41 -6.31
C ALA A 59 8.31 -8.28 -7.05
N LEU A 60 7.61 -7.75 -8.05
CA LEU A 60 6.69 -8.52 -8.91
C LEU A 60 7.47 -9.26 -9.98
N LYS A 61 7.77 -10.54 -9.74
CA LYS A 61 8.61 -11.36 -10.61
C LYS A 61 7.88 -11.90 -11.85
N GLY A 62 6.56 -11.88 -11.84
CA GLY A 62 5.72 -12.40 -12.91
C GLY A 62 4.23 -12.29 -12.53
N PRO A 63 3.31 -12.76 -13.40
CA PRO A 63 1.90 -12.82 -13.09
C PRO A 63 1.65 -13.64 -11.81
N PHE A 64 0.96 -13.05 -10.86
CA PHE A 64 0.62 -13.68 -9.56
C PHE A 64 1.84 -14.17 -8.75
N THR A 65 3.03 -13.66 -9.07
CA THR A 65 4.28 -14.06 -8.43
C THR A 65 5.01 -12.83 -7.89
N MET A 66 5.29 -12.84 -6.59
CA MET A 66 5.91 -11.72 -5.90
C MET A 66 6.93 -12.23 -4.88
N SER A 67 8.03 -11.49 -4.71
CA SER A 67 8.98 -11.63 -3.60
C SER A 67 8.58 -10.63 -2.50
N PRO A 68 7.95 -11.07 -1.40
CA PRO A 68 7.51 -10.14 -0.35
C PRO A 68 8.65 -9.35 0.27
N LEU A 69 9.80 -9.98 0.47
CA LEU A 69 10.98 -9.37 1.07
C LEU A 69 11.63 -8.28 0.20
N GLU A 70 11.25 -8.18 -1.06
CA GLU A 70 11.70 -7.12 -1.97
C GLU A 70 10.62 -6.05 -2.17
N CYS A 71 9.42 -6.22 -1.59
CA CYS A 71 8.33 -5.27 -1.72
C CYS A 71 8.56 -4.04 -0.84
N ILE A 72 8.49 -2.84 -1.42
CA ILE A 72 8.65 -1.58 -0.68
C ILE A 72 7.60 -1.47 0.43
N SER A 73 6.36 -1.86 0.17
CA SER A 73 5.31 -1.86 1.21
C SER A 73 5.71 -2.72 2.40
N PHE A 74 6.24 -3.93 2.18
CA PHE A 74 6.75 -4.79 3.26
C PHE A 74 7.88 -4.13 4.04
N ILE A 75 8.83 -3.49 3.33
CA ILE A 75 9.99 -2.85 3.95
C ILE A 75 9.59 -1.66 4.81
N THR A 76 8.70 -0.81 4.30
CA THR A 76 8.29 0.41 4.99
C THR A 76 7.34 0.14 6.16
N THR A 77 6.77 -1.04 6.24
CA THR A 77 5.84 -1.46 7.30
C THR A 77 6.43 -2.59 8.14
N PHE A 78 6.28 -3.84 7.72
CA PHE A 78 6.60 -5.04 8.50
C PHE A 78 8.10 -5.23 8.76
N ALA A 79 8.97 -4.82 7.84
CA ALA A 79 10.43 -4.85 8.03
C ALA A 79 10.94 -3.62 8.81
N LYS A 80 10.06 -2.80 9.36
CA LYS A 80 10.38 -1.61 10.17
C LYS A 80 11.36 -0.65 9.49
N GLY A 81 11.25 -0.54 8.16
CA GLY A 81 12.13 0.27 7.33
C GLY A 81 13.54 -0.30 7.16
N GLU A 82 13.80 -1.53 7.59
CA GLU A 82 15.09 -2.19 7.38
C GLU A 82 15.15 -2.84 6.00
N LEU A 83 16.27 -2.62 5.30
CA LEU A 83 16.47 -3.24 3.99
C LEU A 83 16.70 -4.73 4.12
N THR A 84 16.03 -5.48 3.28
CA THR A 84 16.22 -6.91 3.16
C THR A 84 17.34 -7.23 2.15
N PRO A 85 17.97 -8.40 2.21
CA PRO A 85 18.98 -8.81 1.23
C PRO A 85 18.46 -8.69 -0.21
N GLY A 86 19.25 -8.10 -1.10
CA GLY A 86 18.88 -7.88 -2.51
C GLY A 86 18.30 -6.51 -2.81
N LEU A 87 18.00 -5.70 -1.81
CA LEU A 87 17.59 -4.31 -1.97
C LEU A 87 18.66 -3.33 -1.49
N ASN A 88 18.67 -2.17 -2.10
CA ASN A 88 19.46 -1.02 -1.69
C ASN A 88 18.56 0.23 -1.62
N ASP A 89 19.08 1.33 -1.11
CA ASP A 89 18.31 2.56 -0.91
C ASP A 89 17.67 3.04 -2.23
N LYS A 90 18.37 2.95 -3.34
CA LYS A 90 17.88 3.38 -4.66
C LYS A 90 16.67 2.59 -5.14
N ASN A 91 16.52 1.33 -4.73
CA ASN A 91 15.36 0.50 -5.08
C ASN A 91 14.12 0.81 -4.24
N CYS A 92 14.27 1.50 -3.11
CA CYS A 92 13.16 1.73 -2.18
C CYS A 92 12.30 2.95 -2.51
N SER A 93 12.70 3.74 -3.55
CA SER A 93 11.90 4.90 -3.96
C SER A 93 11.72 5.94 -2.82
N THR A 94 10.73 6.80 -2.97
CA THR A 94 10.42 7.89 -2.03
C THR A 94 9.27 7.57 -1.08
N TRP A 95 8.84 6.32 -1.02
CA TRP A 95 7.75 5.90 -0.14
C TRP A 95 8.18 5.85 1.33
N ILE A 96 7.40 6.46 2.20
CA ILE A 96 7.61 6.47 3.66
C ILE A 96 6.82 5.36 4.33
N CYS A 97 5.58 5.12 3.87
CA CYS A 97 4.71 4.06 4.36
C CYS A 97 3.91 3.49 3.19
N GLY A 98 3.88 2.18 3.06
CA GLY A 98 3.22 1.51 1.94
C GLY A 98 3.95 1.69 0.61
N CYS A 99 3.31 1.27 -0.46
CA CYS A 99 3.70 1.53 -1.86
C CYS A 99 2.57 1.08 -2.78
N ASP A 100 2.02 2.00 -3.55
CA ASP A 100 0.89 1.74 -4.46
C ASP A 100 1.28 1.73 -5.94
N SER A 101 2.58 1.80 -6.28
CA SER A 101 3.06 1.91 -7.66
C SER A 101 2.44 0.87 -8.61
N CYS A 102 2.25 -0.36 -8.15
CA CYS A 102 1.64 -1.42 -8.97
C CYS A 102 0.11 -1.29 -9.09
N GLN A 103 -0.54 -0.65 -8.13
CA GLN A 103 -1.97 -0.33 -8.17
C GLN A 103 -2.23 0.89 -9.04
N ASP A 104 -1.41 1.95 -8.91
CA ASP A 104 -1.48 3.17 -9.71
C ASP A 104 -1.23 2.92 -11.20
N ALA A 105 -0.30 2.00 -11.51
CA ALA A 105 -0.01 1.60 -12.88
C ALA A 105 -1.15 0.79 -13.54
N CYS A 106 -2.10 0.26 -12.75
CA CYS A 106 -3.13 -0.63 -13.26
C CYS A 106 -4.19 0.13 -14.07
N PRO A 107 -4.40 -0.19 -15.37
CA PRO A 107 -5.42 0.47 -16.19
C PRO A 107 -6.83 0.34 -15.63
N TYR A 108 -7.10 -0.73 -14.91
CA TYR A 108 -8.41 -0.92 -14.28
C TYR A 108 -8.65 0.08 -13.15
N ASN A 109 -7.65 0.37 -12.32
CA ASN A 109 -7.77 1.39 -11.28
C ASN A 109 -7.90 2.80 -11.86
N ARG A 110 -7.20 3.09 -12.95
CA ARG A 110 -7.24 4.41 -13.62
C ARG A 110 -8.59 4.78 -14.23
N GLN A 111 -9.51 3.82 -14.34
CA GLN A 111 -10.88 4.07 -14.80
C GLN A 111 -11.77 4.63 -13.69
N HIS A 112 -11.31 4.63 -12.46
CA HIS A 112 -12.07 5.08 -11.29
C HIS A 112 -11.53 6.42 -10.80
N ASP A 113 -12.43 7.32 -10.45
CA ASP A 113 -12.07 8.54 -9.75
C ASP A 113 -12.03 8.24 -8.25
N TRP A 114 -10.83 8.15 -7.72
CA TRP A 114 -10.57 7.86 -6.30
C TRP A 114 -10.68 9.09 -5.40
N ASN A 115 -10.84 10.28 -6.00
CA ASN A 115 -10.97 11.55 -5.29
C ASN A 115 -12.44 11.89 -4.98
N GLN A 116 -13.38 11.00 -5.26
CA GLN A 116 -14.80 11.17 -4.97
C GLN A 116 -15.12 10.68 -3.55
N GLY A 117 -14.85 11.47 -2.56
CA GLY A 117 -15.20 11.16 -1.19
C GLY A 117 -14.86 12.32 -0.27
N ASP A 118 -15.37 12.25 0.95
CA ASP A 118 -14.96 13.18 1.99
C ASP A 118 -13.49 12.94 2.35
N ALA A 119 -12.76 14.03 2.62
CA ALA A 119 -11.40 13.93 3.12
C ALA A 119 -11.39 13.11 4.42
N TYR A 120 -10.36 12.30 4.60
CA TYR A 120 -10.21 11.55 5.85
C TYR A 120 -10.07 12.53 7.03
N PRO A 121 -10.88 12.41 8.08
CA PRO A 121 -10.92 13.40 9.16
C PRO A 121 -9.54 13.69 9.75
N GLY A 122 -9.14 14.95 9.80
CA GLY A 122 -7.86 15.42 10.35
C GLY A 122 -6.63 15.22 9.44
N LEU A 123 -6.78 14.59 8.28
CA LEU A 123 -5.64 14.35 7.38
C LEU A 123 -5.16 15.63 6.71
N GLU A 124 -6.04 16.56 6.38
CA GLU A 124 -5.67 17.84 5.74
C GLU A 124 -4.77 18.68 6.65
N GLU A 125 -5.06 18.71 7.96
CA GLU A 125 -4.26 19.43 8.94
C GLU A 125 -2.92 18.72 9.20
N LEU A 126 -2.92 17.39 9.13
CA LEU A 126 -1.72 16.58 9.36
C LEU A 126 -0.79 16.54 8.13
N ALA A 127 -1.34 16.56 6.92
CA ALA A 127 -0.58 16.35 5.68
C ALA A 127 0.67 17.25 5.54
N PRO A 128 0.67 18.54 5.93
CA PRO A 128 1.87 19.37 5.88
C PRO A 128 3.00 18.87 6.80
N GLN A 129 2.69 18.09 7.84
CA GLN A 129 3.66 17.54 8.78
C GLN A 129 4.24 16.19 8.33
N LEU A 130 3.66 15.59 7.29
CA LEU A 130 4.09 14.31 6.75
C LEU A 130 5.22 14.42 5.71
N GLN A 131 5.62 15.64 5.36
CA GLN A 131 6.80 15.85 4.51
C GLN A 131 8.04 15.25 5.19
N PRO A 132 8.95 14.58 4.44
CA PRO A 132 10.06 13.84 5.04
C PRO A 132 10.87 14.66 6.04
N GLU A 133 11.24 15.89 5.69
CA GLU A 133 12.04 16.78 6.54
C GLU A 133 11.32 17.12 7.84
N LYS A 134 10.01 17.41 7.73
CA LYS A 134 9.20 17.76 8.88
C LYS A 134 8.96 16.55 9.78
N LEU A 135 8.70 15.40 9.18
CA LEU A 135 8.51 14.14 9.91
C LEU A 135 9.75 13.77 10.72
N LEU A 136 10.95 13.96 10.17
CA LEU A 136 12.22 13.75 10.87
C LEU A 136 12.39 14.69 12.07
N ALA A 137 11.93 15.94 11.97
CA ALA A 137 12.02 16.93 13.02
C ALA A 137 10.99 16.71 14.15
N GLN A 138 9.94 15.92 13.96
CA GLN A 138 8.93 15.66 14.97
C GLN A 138 9.46 14.79 16.11
N SER A 139 8.88 14.96 17.31
CA SER A 139 9.13 14.04 18.41
C SER A 139 8.53 12.65 18.14
N ASP A 140 9.10 11.61 18.75
CA ASP A 140 8.52 10.27 18.65
C ASP A 140 7.09 10.23 19.20
N THR A 141 6.82 10.97 20.29
CA THR A 141 5.46 11.11 20.85
C THR A 141 4.48 11.69 19.83
N PHE A 142 4.86 12.75 19.12
CA PHE A 142 3.98 13.32 18.07
C PHE A 142 3.67 12.28 16.99
N ILE A 143 4.68 11.55 16.54
CA ILE A 143 4.51 10.53 15.51
C ILE A 143 3.58 9.41 16.00
N GLN A 144 3.77 8.94 17.23
CA GLN A 144 2.96 7.88 17.84
C GLN A 144 1.50 8.29 18.01
N GLU A 145 1.26 9.51 18.46
CA GLU A 145 -0.10 9.97 18.78
C GLU A 145 -0.86 10.55 17.58
N LYS A 146 -0.15 11.15 16.62
CA LYS A 146 -0.77 11.92 15.53
C LYS A 146 -0.59 11.31 14.14
N VAL A 147 0.46 10.53 13.91
CA VAL A 147 0.77 9.98 12.58
C VAL A 147 0.42 8.49 12.48
N ILE A 148 0.90 7.69 13.41
CA ILE A 148 0.71 6.23 13.37
C ILE A 148 -0.76 5.82 13.33
N PRO A 149 -1.71 6.48 14.00
CA PRO A 149 -3.12 6.15 13.87
C PRO A 149 -3.68 6.19 12.43
N TYR A 150 -3.04 6.97 11.54
CA TYR A 150 -3.40 7.02 10.12
C TYR A 150 -2.70 5.95 9.27
N THR A 151 -1.77 5.20 9.84
CA THR A 151 -1.15 4.06 9.14
C THR A 151 -1.93 2.76 9.35
N ASP A 152 -3.09 2.87 10.01
CA ASP A 152 -3.91 1.75 10.43
C ASP A 152 -3.07 0.77 11.29
N TYR A 153 -3.19 -0.52 11.09
CA TYR A 153 -2.43 -1.55 11.82
C TYR A 153 -1.05 -1.86 11.19
N HIS A 154 -0.67 -1.16 10.13
CA HIS A 154 0.55 -1.46 9.39
C HIS A 154 1.84 -1.12 10.14
N ILE A 155 1.78 -0.15 11.05
CA ILE A 155 2.90 0.23 11.90
C ILE A 155 2.46 0.15 13.36
N ALA A 156 3.25 -0.53 14.20
CA ALA A 156 2.94 -0.64 15.62
C ALA A 156 2.99 0.73 16.31
N ALA A 157 2.14 0.93 17.31
CA ALA A 157 1.95 2.22 17.98
C ALA A 157 3.23 2.83 18.58
N ASP A 158 4.22 2.01 18.91
CA ASP A 158 5.50 2.42 19.49
C ASP A 158 6.65 2.54 18.47
N GLU A 159 6.38 2.33 17.17
CA GLU A 159 7.38 2.22 16.11
C GLU A 159 7.60 3.54 15.33
N ALA A 160 7.63 4.69 16.01
CA ALA A 160 7.91 5.99 15.37
C ALA A 160 9.23 6.00 14.56
N LYS A 161 10.22 5.23 15.00
CA LYS A 161 11.53 5.08 14.34
C LYS A 161 11.42 4.50 12.92
N THR A 162 10.42 3.66 12.67
CA THR A 162 10.15 3.09 11.33
C THR A 162 9.87 4.21 10.33
N LEU A 163 8.94 5.11 10.64
CA LEU A 163 8.60 6.24 9.77
C LEU A 163 9.77 7.18 9.57
N LYS A 164 10.54 7.50 10.64
CA LYS A 164 11.73 8.35 10.52
C LYS A 164 12.80 7.72 9.63
N ARG A 165 13.06 6.42 9.76
CA ARG A 165 14.02 5.71 8.91
C ARG A 165 13.61 5.78 7.44
N CYS A 166 12.34 5.55 7.14
CA CYS A 166 11.81 5.63 5.78
C CYS A 166 11.84 7.07 5.24
N ALA A 167 11.54 8.07 6.08
CA ALA A 167 11.62 9.48 5.71
C ALA A 167 13.07 9.91 5.37
N ALA A 168 14.06 9.51 6.16
CA ALA A 168 15.46 9.76 5.88
C ALA A 168 15.87 9.19 4.52
N ARG A 169 15.55 7.92 4.27
CA ARG A 169 15.80 7.27 2.97
C ARG A 169 15.11 7.96 1.81
N SER A 170 13.88 8.43 2.02
CA SER A 170 13.13 9.15 1.00
C SER A 170 13.85 10.43 0.56
N LEU A 171 14.48 11.16 1.48
CA LEU A 171 15.28 12.35 1.17
C LEU A 171 16.56 11.99 0.38
N ASP A 172 17.28 10.95 0.79
CA ASP A 172 18.49 10.50 0.12
C ASP A 172 18.21 10.11 -1.34
N ASN A 173 17.02 9.58 -1.63
CA ASN A 173 16.60 9.20 -2.99
C ASN A 173 16.06 10.36 -3.83
N GLN A 174 15.87 11.54 -3.26
CA GLN A 174 15.44 12.75 -3.99
C GLN A 174 16.63 13.61 -4.46
N MET A 175 17.82 13.41 -3.88
CA MET A 175 19.05 14.09 -4.25
C MET A 175 19.74 13.39 -5.43
#